data_4b084f81d92efcffb497cad6b98c81b0
#
_entry.id   4b084f81d92efcffb497cad6b98c81b0
#
_cell.length_a   1.000
_cell.length_b   1.000
_cell.length_c   1.000
_cell.angle_alpha   90.00
_cell.angle_beta   90.00
_cell.angle_gamma   90.00
#
_symmetry.space_group_name_H-M   'P 1'
#
loop_
_entity.id
_entity.type
_entity.pdbx_description
1 polymer ?
#
loop_
_entity_poly.entity_id
_entity_poly.type
_entity_poly.pdbx_seq_one_letter_code
_entity_poly.pdbx_strand_id
1 'polypeptide(L)'
;MTLVVVDASAGVEIVCDTRRGRALARLLPVGAEGWVPEHFYSEVLGVLRWQLLGQKLSESQASVAVGRLSGWHLRHASVAPLVAAAWSYRHNLTAADALYVVLAEQLGASLLTDDHRLTRAPTFPSHVPVLQLPAGL
;
A
#
# COMPACT_ATOMS: atom_id res chain seq x y z
N MET A 1 1.63 7.85 18.99
CA MET A 1 0.72 7.14 18.06
C MET A 1 1.54 6.54 16.93
N THR A 2 1.29 5.30 16.61
CA THR A 2 1.99 4.61 15.52
C THR A 2 1.34 4.93 14.17
N LEU A 3 2.11 5.43 13.25
CA LEU A 3 1.65 5.73 11.89
C LEU A 3 2.13 4.63 10.94
N VAL A 4 1.26 4.19 10.05
CA VAL A 4 1.58 3.18 9.05
C VAL A 4 1.10 3.66 7.69
N VAL A 5 1.99 3.67 6.71
CA VAL A 5 1.62 3.91 5.31
C VAL A 5 1.30 2.55 4.68
N VAL A 6 0.14 2.45 4.04
CA VAL A 6 -0.33 1.22 3.40
C VAL A 6 -0.06 1.31 1.90
N ASP A 7 0.79 0.43 1.40
CA ASP A 7 1.04 0.31 -0.04
C ASP A 7 -0.12 -0.42 -0.72
N ALA A 8 -0.35 -0.10 -1.99
CA ALA A 8 -1.45 -0.69 -2.76
C ALA A 8 -1.38 -2.22 -2.82
N SER A 9 -0.19 -2.81 -2.86
CA SER A 9 -0.03 -4.27 -2.87
C SER A 9 -0.68 -4.93 -1.64
N ALA A 10 -0.47 -4.33 -0.47
CA ALA A 10 -1.12 -4.79 0.77
C ALA A 10 -2.60 -4.42 0.76
N GLY A 11 -2.93 -3.22 0.29
CA GLY A 11 -4.31 -2.72 0.25
C GLY A 11 -5.23 -3.63 -0.55
N VAL A 12 -4.80 -4.09 -1.72
CA VAL A 12 -5.58 -5.01 -2.56
C VAL A 12 -5.91 -6.29 -1.80
N GLU A 13 -4.92 -6.91 -1.18
CA GLU A 13 -5.13 -8.16 -0.45
C GLU A 13 -6.07 -7.97 0.73
N ILE A 14 -5.96 -6.85 1.43
CA ILE A 14 -6.80 -6.56 2.59
C ILE A 14 -8.25 -6.33 2.17
N VAL A 15 -8.52 -5.51 1.15
CA VAL A 15 -9.90 -5.26 0.72
C VAL A 15 -10.55 -6.46 0.06
N CYS A 16 -9.77 -7.35 -0.56
CA CYS A 16 -10.26 -8.61 -1.08
C CYS A 16 -10.48 -9.68 -0.01
N ASP A 17 -10.04 -9.41 1.21
CA ASP A 17 -10.14 -10.33 2.35
C ASP A 17 -9.56 -11.70 2.02
N THR A 18 -8.42 -11.71 1.35
CA THR A 18 -7.70 -12.94 1.08
C THR A 18 -7.04 -13.45 2.35
N ARG A 19 -6.61 -14.72 2.34
CA ARG A 19 -5.82 -15.26 3.45
C ARG A 19 -4.58 -14.40 3.72
N ARG A 20 -3.91 -14.00 2.65
CA ARG A 20 -2.73 -13.14 2.72
C ARG A 20 -3.10 -11.75 3.27
N GLY A 21 -4.23 -11.20 2.83
CA GLY A 21 -4.72 -9.90 3.31
C GLY A 21 -5.04 -9.91 4.80
N ARG A 22 -5.62 -10.97 5.30
CA ARG A 22 -5.88 -11.12 6.74
C ARG A 22 -4.57 -11.19 7.52
N ALA A 23 -3.57 -11.89 7.00
CA ALA A 23 -2.25 -11.95 7.63
C ALA A 23 -1.55 -10.58 7.63
N LEU A 24 -1.64 -9.83 6.54
CA LEU A 24 -1.10 -8.47 6.45
C LEU A 24 -1.79 -7.54 7.45
N ALA A 25 -3.11 -7.62 7.57
CA ALA A 25 -3.85 -6.79 8.51
C ALA A 25 -3.42 -7.04 9.96
N ARG A 26 -3.05 -8.27 10.30
CA ARG A 26 -2.55 -8.60 11.64
C ARG A 26 -1.18 -7.99 11.96
N LEU A 27 -0.43 -7.56 10.95
CA LEU A 27 0.85 -6.89 11.16
C LEU A 27 0.66 -5.45 11.66
N LEU A 28 -0.55 -4.88 11.49
CA LEU A 28 -0.82 -3.53 11.95
C LEU A 28 -0.81 -3.49 13.47
N PRO A 29 -0.01 -2.60 14.09
CA PRO A 29 -0.05 -2.42 15.53
C PRO A 29 -1.44 -1.97 16.00
N VAL A 30 -1.81 -2.37 17.22
CA VAL A 30 -3.08 -1.94 17.82
C VAL A 30 -3.11 -0.41 17.93
N GLY A 31 -4.19 0.19 17.45
CA GLY A 31 -4.36 1.64 17.49
C GLY A 31 -3.54 2.40 16.45
N ALA A 32 -2.90 1.71 15.50
CA ALA A 32 -2.15 2.38 14.44
C ALA A 32 -3.07 3.23 13.56
N GLU A 33 -2.57 4.38 13.15
CA GLU A 33 -3.25 5.24 12.19
C GLU A 33 -2.71 4.93 10.79
N GLY A 34 -3.61 4.53 9.90
CA GLY A 34 -3.26 4.22 8.50
C GLY A 34 -3.27 5.46 7.63
N TRP A 35 -2.24 5.61 6.82
CA TRP A 35 -2.06 6.69 5.87
C TRP A 35 -1.82 6.16 4.48
N VAL A 36 -2.34 6.86 3.48
CA VAL A 36 -2.09 6.55 2.07
C VAL A 36 -1.90 7.84 1.29
N PRO A 37 -1.04 7.85 0.27
CA PRO A 37 -1.05 8.93 -0.71
C PRO A 37 -2.32 8.82 -1.58
N GLU A 38 -2.77 9.94 -2.11
CA GLU A 38 -4.05 9.99 -2.86
C GLU A 38 -4.13 9.00 -4.01
N HIS A 39 -3.03 8.67 -4.66
CA HIS A 39 -3.04 7.73 -5.78
C HIS A 39 -3.29 6.27 -5.38
N PHE A 40 -3.26 5.96 -4.08
CA PHE A 40 -3.54 4.62 -3.55
C PHE A 40 -4.88 4.07 -4.07
N TYR A 41 -5.91 4.91 -4.04
CA TYR A 41 -7.25 4.47 -4.44
C TYR A 41 -7.32 4.07 -5.91
N SER A 42 -6.71 4.86 -6.79
CA SER A 42 -6.69 4.52 -8.22
C SER A 42 -5.86 3.28 -8.50
N GLU A 43 -4.77 3.06 -7.77
CA GLU A 43 -3.99 1.85 -7.92
C GLU A 43 -4.77 0.61 -7.48
N VAL A 44 -5.41 0.66 -6.32
CA VAL A 44 -6.21 -0.47 -5.83
C VAL A 44 -7.38 -0.74 -6.77
N LEU A 45 -8.11 0.30 -7.17
CA LEU A 45 -9.20 0.14 -8.15
C LEU A 45 -8.72 -0.45 -9.46
N GLY A 46 -7.54 -0.05 -9.91
CA GLY A 46 -6.94 -0.59 -11.13
C GLY A 46 -6.69 -2.09 -11.06
N VAL A 47 -6.16 -2.55 -9.93
CA VAL A 47 -5.92 -3.99 -9.73
C VAL A 47 -7.24 -4.75 -9.63
N LEU A 48 -8.22 -4.24 -8.89
CA LEU A 48 -9.55 -4.88 -8.78
C LEU A 48 -10.20 -5.01 -10.16
N ARG A 49 -10.13 -3.96 -10.97
CA ARG A 49 -10.65 -3.97 -12.33
C ARG A 49 -9.96 -5.04 -13.18
N TRP A 50 -8.63 -5.12 -13.09
CA TRP A 50 -7.83 -6.09 -13.82
C TRP A 50 -8.23 -7.52 -13.46
N GLN A 51 -8.41 -7.79 -12.17
CA GLN A 51 -8.80 -9.11 -11.68
C GLN A 51 -10.23 -9.45 -12.07
N LEU A 52 -11.14 -8.48 -12.08
CA LEU A 52 -12.50 -8.67 -12.55
C LEU A 52 -12.52 -9.02 -14.05
N LEU A 53 -11.83 -8.24 -14.88
CA LEU A 53 -11.78 -8.49 -16.32
C LEU A 53 -11.07 -9.80 -16.64
N GLY A 54 -10.10 -10.20 -15.84
CA GLY A 54 -9.41 -11.49 -15.96
C GLY A 54 -10.14 -12.66 -15.31
N GLN A 55 -11.37 -12.44 -14.83
CA GLN A 55 -12.22 -13.46 -14.21
C GLN A 55 -11.60 -14.10 -12.94
N LYS A 56 -10.70 -13.37 -12.28
CA LYS A 56 -10.14 -13.79 -10.98
C LYS A 56 -11.01 -13.34 -9.81
N LEU A 57 -11.84 -12.32 -10.03
CA LEU A 57 -12.86 -11.87 -9.08
C LEU A 57 -14.21 -11.90 -9.80
N SER A 58 -15.25 -12.31 -9.08
CA SER A 58 -16.63 -12.16 -9.55
C SER A 58 -17.07 -10.69 -9.38
N GLU A 59 -18.18 -10.34 -10.04
CA GLU A 59 -18.79 -9.02 -9.85
C GLU A 59 -19.11 -8.74 -8.39
N SER A 60 -19.66 -9.73 -7.67
CA SER A 60 -20.01 -9.55 -6.26
C SER A 60 -18.76 -9.42 -5.37
N GLN A 61 -17.72 -10.19 -5.63
CA GLN A 61 -16.47 -10.09 -4.89
C GLN A 61 -15.81 -8.71 -5.10
N ALA A 62 -15.77 -8.26 -6.33
CA ALA A 62 -15.21 -6.93 -6.65
C ALA A 62 -16.01 -5.81 -5.99
N SER A 63 -17.34 -5.91 -6.02
CA SER A 63 -18.23 -4.92 -5.41
C SER A 63 -18.00 -4.82 -3.89
N VAL A 64 -17.85 -5.97 -3.22
CA VAL A 64 -17.57 -6.00 -1.78
C VAL A 64 -16.20 -5.37 -1.49
N ALA A 65 -15.19 -5.69 -2.29
CA ALA A 65 -13.85 -5.11 -2.12
C ALA A 65 -13.86 -3.59 -2.28
N VAL A 66 -14.58 -3.08 -3.30
CA VAL A 66 -14.74 -1.64 -3.51
C VAL A 66 -15.43 -0.98 -2.31
N GLY A 67 -16.46 -1.63 -1.76
CA GLY A 67 -17.13 -1.15 -0.55
C GLY A 67 -16.20 -1.05 0.64
N ARG A 68 -15.34 -2.06 0.84
CA ARG A 68 -14.33 -2.04 1.91
C ARG A 68 -13.32 -0.91 1.69
N LEU A 69 -12.90 -0.71 0.44
CA LEU A 69 -11.94 0.35 0.11
C LEU A 69 -12.53 1.73 0.44
N SER A 70 -13.76 1.99 0.01
CA SER A 70 -14.39 3.29 0.24
C SER A 70 -14.72 3.53 1.71
N GLY A 71 -14.97 2.48 2.48
CA GLY A 71 -15.28 2.58 3.91
C GLY A 71 -14.07 2.46 4.83
N TRP A 72 -12.88 2.26 4.29
CA TRP A 72 -11.67 2.12 5.08
C TRP A 72 -11.23 3.46 5.65
N HIS A 73 -11.10 3.53 6.97
CA HIS A 73 -10.73 4.76 7.68
C HIS A 73 -9.22 5.00 7.56
N LEU A 74 -8.83 5.59 6.44
CA LEU A 74 -7.45 5.97 6.17
C LEU A 74 -7.32 7.48 6.12
N ARG A 75 -6.16 7.98 6.54
CA ARG A 75 -5.77 9.36 6.30
C ARG A 75 -5.14 9.47 4.92
N HIS A 76 -5.38 10.57 4.25
CA HIS A 76 -4.92 10.79 2.88
C HIS A 76 -3.89 11.91 2.84
N ALA A 77 -2.85 11.73 2.03
CA ALA A 77 -1.87 12.76 1.78
C ALA A 77 -1.90 13.15 0.31
N SER A 78 -1.91 14.45 0.04
CA SER A 78 -1.74 14.96 -1.34
C SER A 78 -0.36 14.56 -1.85
N VAL A 79 -0.28 14.18 -3.11
CA VAL A 79 0.99 13.75 -3.70
C VAL A 79 1.87 14.91 -4.18
N ALA A 80 1.28 16.05 -4.52
CA ALA A 80 2.04 17.19 -5.04
C ALA A 80 3.23 17.59 -4.14
N PRO A 81 3.08 17.69 -2.80
CA PRO A 81 4.21 17.99 -1.92
C PRO A 81 5.29 16.91 -1.86
N LEU A 82 4.99 15.70 -2.34
CA LEU A 82 5.92 14.56 -2.28
C LEU A 82 6.75 14.42 -3.56
N VAL A 83 6.37 15.13 -4.62
CA VAL A 83 6.91 14.90 -5.97
C VAL A 83 8.41 15.11 -6.05
N ALA A 84 8.94 16.20 -5.49
CA ALA A 84 10.36 16.50 -5.57
C ALA A 84 11.20 15.43 -4.87
N ALA A 85 10.81 15.01 -3.68
CA ALA A 85 11.52 13.95 -2.95
C ALA A 85 11.38 12.60 -3.64
N ALA A 86 10.19 12.28 -4.19
CA ALA A 86 9.97 11.05 -4.92
C ALA A 86 10.87 10.94 -6.16
N TRP A 87 11.14 12.04 -6.83
CA TRP A 87 12.01 12.07 -8.01
C TRP A 87 13.42 11.60 -7.70
N SER A 88 13.90 11.78 -6.46
CA SER A 88 15.22 11.29 -6.05
C SER A 88 15.37 9.78 -6.14
N TYR A 89 14.27 9.04 -6.13
CA TYR A 89 14.25 7.57 -6.23
C TYR A 89 14.10 7.04 -7.65
N ARG A 90 14.07 7.90 -8.67
CA ARG A 90 13.68 7.57 -10.05
C ARG A 90 14.49 6.46 -10.71
N HIS A 91 15.72 6.24 -10.29
CA HIS A 91 16.56 5.20 -10.91
C HIS A 91 16.26 3.79 -10.42
N ASN A 92 15.59 3.65 -9.27
CA ASN A 92 15.39 2.36 -8.64
C ASN A 92 13.93 2.04 -8.29
N LEU A 93 13.07 3.06 -8.24
CA LEU A 93 11.66 2.89 -7.90
C LEU A 93 10.79 3.51 -8.98
N THR A 94 9.61 2.90 -9.19
CA THR A 94 8.58 3.57 -10.00
C THR A 94 8.10 4.82 -9.27
N ALA A 95 7.49 5.75 -10.01
CA ALA A 95 6.96 6.97 -9.42
C ALA A 95 5.93 6.66 -8.33
N ALA A 96 5.04 5.71 -8.60
CA ALA A 96 4.01 5.31 -7.62
C ALA A 96 4.65 4.76 -6.34
N ASP A 97 5.62 3.86 -6.45
CA ASP A 97 6.30 3.26 -5.30
C ASP A 97 7.07 4.32 -4.50
N ALA A 98 7.74 5.23 -5.19
CA ALA A 98 8.51 6.30 -4.55
C ALA A 98 7.62 7.20 -3.68
N LEU A 99 6.38 7.45 -4.10
CA LEU A 99 5.44 8.27 -3.34
C LEU A 99 5.06 7.61 -2.00
N TYR A 100 4.89 6.29 -1.95
CA TYR A 100 4.66 5.59 -0.69
C TYR A 100 5.86 5.70 0.25
N VAL A 101 7.05 5.49 -0.29
CA VAL A 101 8.29 5.55 0.49
C VAL A 101 8.50 6.94 1.07
N VAL A 102 8.34 7.97 0.25
CA VAL A 102 8.52 9.37 0.69
C VAL A 102 7.49 9.74 1.75
N LEU A 103 6.23 9.31 1.59
CA LEU A 103 5.22 9.57 2.61
C LEU A 103 5.61 8.93 3.94
N ALA A 104 6.06 7.68 3.91
CA ALA A 104 6.50 6.99 5.13
C ALA A 104 7.69 7.73 5.78
N GLU A 105 8.66 8.19 4.98
CA GLU A 105 9.78 8.96 5.49
C GLU A 105 9.34 10.26 6.17
N GLN A 106 8.47 11.01 5.51
CA GLN A 106 8.03 12.32 6.01
C GLN A 106 7.18 12.21 7.28
N LEU A 107 6.40 11.13 7.40
CA LEU A 107 5.57 10.89 8.57
C LEU A 107 6.32 10.20 9.71
N GLY A 108 7.52 9.69 9.46
CA GLY A 108 8.18 8.80 10.40
C GLY A 108 7.38 7.52 10.61
N ALA A 109 6.72 7.04 9.56
CA ALA A 109 5.81 5.90 9.61
C ALA A 109 6.50 4.61 9.16
N SER A 110 5.93 3.48 9.56
CA SER A 110 6.25 2.18 8.96
C SER A 110 5.53 2.04 7.62
N LEU A 111 6.04 1.19 6.75
CA LEU A 111 5.42 0.86 5.47
C LEU A 111 4.88 -0.56 5.52
N LEU A 112 3.57 -0.72 5.33
CA LEU A 112 2.93 -2.03 5.17
C LEU A 112 2.85 -2.34 3.68
N THR A 113 3.55 -3.37 3.24
CA THR A 113 3.63 -3.74 1.83
C THR A 113 3.67 -5.25 1.65
N ASP A 114 3.21 -5.70 0.50
CA ASP A 114 3.33 -7.08 0.03
C ASP A 114 4.28 -7.20 -1.16
N ASP A 115 4.97 -6.12 -1.50
CA ASP A 115 5.89 -6.06 -2.64
C ASP A 115 7.34 -6.17 -2.16
N HIS A 116 7.90 -7.37 -2.26
CA HIS A 116 9.28 -7.64 -1.87
C HIS A 116 10.31 -6.97 -2.80
N ARG A 117 9.93 -6.67 -4.04
CA ARG A 117 10.84 -5.96 -4.96
C ARG A 117 11.07 -4.54 -4.48
N LEU A 118 10.04 -3.90 -3.93
CA LEU A 118 10.13 -2.55 -3.39
C LEU A 118 11.14 -2.49 -2.24
N THR A 119 11.00 -3.39 -1.27
CA THR A 119 11.83 -3.37 -0.06
C THR A 119 13.26 -3.85 -0.31
N ARG A 120 13.50 -4.58 -1.41
CA ARG A 120 14.82 -5.02 -1.81
C ARG A 120 15.52 -4.05 -2.77
N ALA A 121 14.86 -2.98 -3.20
CA ALA A 121 15.47 -2.00 -4.08
C ALA A 121 16.70 -1.39 -3.41
N PRO A 122 17.83 -1.19 -4.14
CA PRO A 122 19.07 -0.72 -3.54
C PRO A 122 18.97 0.62 -2.81
N THR A 123 18.04 1.48 -3.23
CA THR A 123 17.84 2.80 -2.65
C THR A 123 16.72 2.83 -1.60
N PHE A 124 16.14 1.68 -1.26
CA PHE A 124 15.11 1.67 -0.22
C PHE A 124 15.72 2.16 1.09
N PRO A 125 15.14 3.19 1.73
CA PRO A 125 15.75 3.78 2.91
C PRO A 125 15.70 2.82 4.11
N SER A 126 16.88 2.56 4.69
CA SER A 126 17.01 1.61 5.81
C SER A 126 16.32 2.09 7.09
N HIS A 127 16.04 3.40 7.19
CA HIS A 127 15.41 3.97 8.38
C HIS A 127 13.87 3.88 8.35
N VAL A 128 13.27 3.42 7.26
CA VAL A 128 11.82 3.18 7.18
C VAL A 128 11.53 1.76 7.65
N PRO A 129 10.85 1.58 8.79
CA PRO A 129 10.48 0.23 9.21
C PRO A 129 9.47 -0.39 8.23
N VAL A 130 9.64 -1.67 7.95
CA VAL A 130 8.79 -2.39 7.02
C VAL A 130 7.95 -3.43 7.76
N LEU A 131 6.64 -3.40 7.52
CA LEU A 131 5.73 -4.45 7.95
C LEU A 131 5.40 -5.29 6.72
N GLN A 132 5.79 -6.56 6.74
CA GLN A 132 5.76 -7.39 5.55
C GLN A 132 5.75 -8.86 5.94
N LEU A 133 5.01 -9.66 5.18
CA LEU A 133 5.02 -11.11 5.35
C LEU A 133 6.30 -11.69 4.75
N PRO A 134 6.78 -12.84 5.25
CA PRO A 134 7.90 -13.52 4.61
C PRO A 134 7.60 -13.86 3.15
N ALA A 135 8.64 -13.85 2.31
CA ALA A 135 8.51 -14.25 0.92
C ALA A 135 8.06 -15.72 0.84
N GLY A 136 7.15 -16.03 -0.07
CA GLY A 136 6.67 -17.39 -0.29
C GLY A 136 5.58 -17.87 0.67
N LEU A 137 5.07 -16.99 1.51
CA LEU A 137 3.94 -17.33 2.38
C LEU A 137 2.62 -17.35 1.62
#